data_147f29778e4c2920ef1220a064b0de23
#
_entry.id   147f29778e4c2920ef1220a064b0de23
#
_cell.length_a   1.000
_cell.length_b   1.000
_cell.length_c   1.000
_cell.angle_alpha   90.00
_cell.angle_beta   90.00
_cell.angle_gamma   90.00
#
_symmetry.space_group_name_H-M   'P 1'
#
loop_
_entity.id
_entity.type
_entity.pdbx_description
1 polymer ?
#
loop_
_entity_poly.entity_id
_entity_poly.type
_entity_poly.pdbx_seq_one_letter_code
_entity_poly.pdbx_strand_id
1 'polypeptide(L)'
;MSALAATTHRDSLLRIDCEGASLVGLLSEPAEATAATAPSDTGVLLIVGGPQPRVASHRKFTLLGRALAAAGVPCLRLDHRGMGDAQGDQRGFDQLDADIAAALDAWQRERAALRRVVLWGLCDAASAALLYVHRRRDARIAGLCLANPWVRTEASLARTQVRHYYLDRLRQPSFWRKLLSGRVGLGAVRELLGKLAQGRAAPAGAATTADASSGTSAGTSTGRSAGPTAADPRHYTEQMADGLRAFGGPVLLILSGDDYVAKEFLDRCRDGGPAWRGLLGRPGLRREDLPDADHTFSTAAWRAQVERLTAAFVRDVPAAS
;
A
#
# COMPACT_ATOMS: atom_id res chain seq x y z
N MET A 1 2.86 36.95 24.95
CA MET A 1 2.06 36.73 23.74
C MET A 1 2.85 35.75 22.88
N SER A 2 2.44 34.47 22.84
CA SER A 2 3.13 33.44 22.02
C SER A 2 2.81 33.71 20.56
N ALA A 3 3.83 33.98 19.74
CA ALA A 3 3.68 34.07 18.31
C ALA A 3 3.13 32.71 17.81
N LEU A 4 1.92 32.69 17.26
CA LEU A 4 1.42 31.54 16.52
C LEU A 4 2.44 31.22 15.42
N ALA A 5 3.04 30.03 15.49
CA ALA A 5 3.94 29.57 14.44
C ALA A 5 3.21 29.67 13.09
N ALA A 6 3.83 30.32 12.11
CA ALA A 6 3.25 30.47 10.78
C ALA A 6 2.88 29.08 10.24
N THR A 7 1.65 28.94 9.78
CA THR A 7 1.15 27.67 9.23
C THR A 7 1.90 27.38 7.94
N THR A 8 2.68 26.31 7.89
CA THR A 8 3.53 25.94 6.74
C THR A 8 2.75 25.24 5.62
N HIS A 9 1.48 24.95 5.83
CA HIS A 9 0.59 24.27 4.87
C HIS A 9 -0.83 24.81 4.95
N ARG A 10 -1.60 24.61 3.91
CA ARG A 10 -3.04 24.86 3.81
C ARG A 10 -3.74 23.54 3.44
N ASP A 11 -4.82 23.21 4.17
CA ASP A 11 -5.70 22.10 3.83
C ASP A 11 -6.96 22.65 3.14
N SER A 12 -7.36 22.05 2.00
CA SER A 12 -8.59 22.36 1.27
C SER A 12 -9.32 21.09 0.87
N LEU A 13 -10.66 21.18 0.81
CA LEU A 13 -11.52 20.08 0.41
C LEU A 13 -11.59 20.02 -1.13
N LEU A 14 -11.44 18.82 -1.68
CA LEU A 14 -11.66 18.54 -3.10
C LEU A 14 -12.79 17.53 -3.23
N ARG A 15 -13.90 17.96 -3.84
CA ARG A 15 -15.00 17.07 -4.21
C ARG A 15 -14.69 16.41 -5.55
N ILE A 16 -14.88 15.09 -5.61
CA ILE A 16 -14.51 14.28 -6.76
C ILE A 16 -15.72 13.46 -7.19
N ASP A 17 -16.17 13.64 -8.41
CA ASP A 17 -17.27 12.84 -8.96
C ASP A 17 -16.70 11.58 -9.64
N CYS A 18 -17.21 10.41 -9.24
CA CYS A 18 -16.78 9.11 -9.76
C CYS A 18 -17.98 8.20 -9.96
N GLU A 19 -18.33 7.93 -11.21
CA GLU A 19 -19.41 7.00 -11.60
C GLU A 19 -20.74 7.25 -10.83
N GLY A 20 -21.10 8.51 -10.65
CA GLY A 20 -22.33 8.93 -9.95
C GLY A 20 -22.22 9.00 -8.42
N ALA A 21 -21.08 8.66 -7.85
CA ALA A 21 -20.78 8.84 -6.43
C ALA A 21 -19.88 10.06 -6.20
N SER A 22 -20.07 10.76 -5.08
CA SER A 22 -19.20 11.85 -4.66
C SER A 22 -18.14 11.34 -3.71
N LEU A 23 -16.86 11.38 -4.13
CA LEU A 23 -15.72 11.08 -3.31
C LEU A 23 -15.22 12.35 -2.62
N VAL A 24 -14.44 12.17 -1.55
CA VAL A 24 -13.86 13.27 -0.79
C VAL A 24 -12.34 13.17 -0.80
N GLY A 25 -11.71 14.22 -1.32
CA GLY A 25 -10.27 14.44 -1.22
C GLY A 25 -9.95 15.57 -0.25
N LEU A 26 -8.89 15.44 0.52
CA LEU A 26 -8.34 16.55 1.29
C LEU A 26 -6.93 16.85 0.77
N LEU A 27 -6.81 18.02 0.15
CA LEU A 27 -5.57 18.51 -0.44
C LEU A 27 -4.80 19.30 0.60
N SER A 28 -3.56 18.88 0.89
CA SER A 28 -2.60 19.62 1.69
C SER A 28 -1.56 20.25 0.77
N GLU A 29 -1.44 21.57 0.79
CA GLU A 29 -0.53 22.35 -0.06
C GLU A 29 0.37 23.25 0.78
N PRO A 30 1.55 23.66 0.27
CA PRO A 30 2.34 24.71 0.89
C PRO A 30 1.50 25.97 1.11
N ALA A 31 1.61 26.62 2.28
CA ALA A 31 0.81 27.80 2.62
C ALA A 31 1.15 29.00 1.74
N GLU A 32 2.41 29.14 1.34
CA GLU A 32 2.90 30.17 0.44
C GLU A 32 3.94 29.58 -0.53
N ALA A 33 3.89 29.98 -1.78
CA ALA A 33 4.99 29.80 -2.71
C ALA A 33 6.08 30.80 -2.29
N THR A 34 7.04 30.37 -1.48
CA THR A 34 8.22 31.22 -1.23
C THR A 34 9.05 31.26 -2.51
N ALA A 35 9.76 32.37 -2.74
CA ALA A 35 10.65 32.53 -3.91
C ALA A 35 11.73 31.40 -4.00
N ALA A 36 11.93 30.65 -2.92
CA ALA A 36 12.85 29.52 -2.86
C ALA A 36 12.19 28.15 -3.22
N THR A 37 10.86 28.08 -3.31
CA THR A 37 10.11 26.87 -3.66
C THR A 37 9.18 27.15 -4.83
N ALA A 38 9.68 26.94 -6.05
CA ALA A 38 8.81 26.87 -7.21
C ALA A 38 7.67 25.85 -6.93
N PRO A 39 6.42 26.12 -7.38
CA PRO A 39 5.33 25.18 -7.19
C PRO A 39 5.72 23.82 -7.78
N SER A 40 5.78 22.78 -6.95
CA SER A 40 6.09 21.44 -7.42
C SER A 40 5.06 21.00 -8.45
N ASP A 41 5.50 20.55 -9.62
CA ASP A 41 4.67 19.91 -10.63
C ASP A 41 4.38 18.43 -10.30
N THR A 42 5.01 17.93 -9.23
CA THR A 42 4.86 16.58 -8.72
C THR A 42 4.11 16.61 -7.40
N GLY A 43 3.07 15.77 -7.27
CA GLY A 43 2.29 15.62 -6.06
C GLY A 43 2.23 14.16 -5.59
N VAL A 44 1.69 13.95 -4.39
CA VAL A 44 1.46 12.62 -3.82
C VAL A 44 -0.03 12.36 -3.71
N LEU A 45 -0.55 11.33 -4.37
CA LEU A 45 -1.89 10.79 -4.11
C LEU A 45 -1.77 9.67 -3.08
N LEU A 46 -2.29 9.93 -1.89
CA LEU A 46 -2.32 8.98 -0.79
C LEU A 46 -3.62 8.18 -0.87
N ILE A 47 -3.50 6.91 -1.26
CA ILE A 47 -4.59 5.95 -1.31
C ILE A 47 -4.75 5.39 0.10
N VAL A 48 -5.98 5.40 0.61
CA VAL A 48 -6.29 4.85 1.93
C VAL A 48 -6.70 3.40 1.79
N GLY A 49 -6.05 2.53 2.55
CA GLY A 49 -6.36 1.11 2.59
C GLY A 49 -7.15 0.73 3.84
N GLY A 50 -7.81 -0.42 3.77
CA GLY A 50 -8.64 -0.95 4.83
C GLY A 50 -9.89 -0.11 5.12
N PRO A 51 -10.71 -0.51 6.09
CA PRO A 51 -11.93 0.21 6.45
C PRO A 51 -11.62 1.42 7.35
N GLN A 52 -10.97 2.45 6.81
CA GLN A 52 -10.57 3.64 7.56
C GLN A 52 -10.69 4.91 6.68
N PRO A 53 -10.97 6.08 7.29
CA PRO A 53 -11.01 7.34 6.56
C PRO A 53 -9.59 7.86 6.25
N ARG A 54 -9.51 8.89 5.38
CA ARG A 54 -8.27 9.60 4.98
C ARG A 54 -7.38 10.13 6.10
N VAL A 55 -7.86 10.13 7.34
CA VAL A 55 -7.08 10.51 8.52
C VAL A 55 -6.17 9.39 8.96
N ALA A 56 -6.64 8.13 8.84
CA ALA A 56 -6.03 6.90 9.32
C ALA A 56 -5.80 6.84 10.84
N SER A 57 -5.39 5.67 11.34
CA SER A 57 -5.02 5.49 12.74
C SER A 57 -3.88 6.45 13.12
N HIS A 58 -3.93 6.97 14.35
CA HIS A 58 -2.95 7.94 14.87
C HIS A 58 -2.76 9.19 14.01
N ARG A 59 -3.75 9.55 13.18
CA ARG A 59 -3.70 10.68 12.22
C ARG A 59 -2.50 10.62 11.25
N LYS A 60 -1.93 9.41 11.03
CA LYS A 60 -0.66 9.26 10.29
C LYS A 60 -0.72 9.83 8.88
N PHE A 61 -1.83 9.66 8.15
CA PHE A 61 -1.96 10.21 6.80
C PHE A 61 -2.17 11.73 6.79
N THR A 62 -2.82 12.26 7.82
CA THR A 62 -2.91 13.71 8.00
C THR A 62 -1.53 14.32 8.26
N LEU A 63 -0.73 13.71 9.13
CA LEU A 63 0.60 14.17 9.45
C LEU A 63 1.53 14.06 8.24
N LEU A 64 1.51 12.93 7.53
CA LEU A 64 2.28 12.74 6.29
C LEU A 64 1.91 13.78 5.23
N GLY A 65 0.61 14.00 4.94
CA GLY A 65 0.19 14.99 3.95
C GLY A 65 0.66 16.41 4.29
N ARG A 66 0.58 16.79 5.56
CA ARG A 66 1.06 18.10 6.05
C ARG A 66 2.58 18.22 6.03
N ALA A 67 3.30 17.16 6.38
CA ALA A 67 4.76 17.13 6.31
C ALA A 67 5.25 17.27 4.85
N LEU A 68 4.58 16.60 3.90
CA LEU A 68 4.87 16.74 2.48
C LEU A 68 4.59 18.17 1.98
N ALA A 69 3.44 18.74 2.35
CA ALA A 69 3.10 20.13 2.01
C ALA A 69 4.11 21.12 2.58
N ALA A 70 4.54 20.94 3.84
CA ALA A 70 5.60 21.74 4.44
C ALA A 70 6.96 21.59 3.73
N ALA A 71 7.21 20.44 3.09
CA ALA A 71 8.37 20.19 2.26
C ALA A 71 8.23 20.65 0.79
N GLY A 72 7.15 21.37 0.45
CA GLY A 72 6.89 21.90 -0.89
C GLY A 72 6.15 20.93 -1.83
N VAL A 73 5.74 19.76 -1.34
CA VAL A 73 5.08 18.71 -2.13
C VAL A 73 3.58 18.69 -1.82
N PRO A 74 2.68 19.03 -2.78
CA PRO A 74 1.24 18.90 -2.58
C PRO A 74 0.84 17.44 -2.40
N CYS A 75 -0.10 17.18 -1.49
CA CYS A 75 -0.56 15.85 -1.17
C CYS A 75 -2.09 15.78 -1.13
N LEU A 76 -2.69 14.94 -1.95
CA LEU A 76 -4.12 14.62 -1.93
C LEU A 76 -4.36 13.31 -1.18
N ARG A 77 -5.17 13.35 -0.13
CA ARG A 77 -5.63 12.19 0.64
C ARG A 77 -7.05 11.86 0.24
N LEU A 78 -7.29 10.65 -0.24
CA LEU A 78 -8.54 10.23 -0.84
C LEU A 78 -9.35 9.34 0.10
N ASP A 79 -10.62 9.72 0.35
CA ASP A 79 -11.66 8.75 0.73
C ASP A 79 -12.28 8.22 -0.56
N HIS A 80 -12.04 6.97 -0.89
CA HIS A 80 -12.65 6.30 -2.03
C HIS A 80 -14.08 5.84 -1.71
N ARG A 81 -14.83 5.34 -2.69
CA ARG A 81 -16.25 4.95 -2.54
C ARG A 81 -16.46 4.07 -1.32
N GLY A 82 -17.50 4.42 -0.52
CA GLY A 82 -17.90 3.70 0.69
C GLY A 82 -16.96 3.85 1.88
N MET A 83 -15.98 4.78 1.81
CA MET A 83 -15.03 5.02 2.88
C MET A 83 -15.05 6.46 3.36
N GLY A 84 -14.82 6.64 4.67
CA GLY A 84 -14.78 7.97 5.29
C GLY A 84 -16.06 8.77 5.04
N ASP A 85 -15.93 9.92 4.39
CA ASP A 85 -17.05 10.81 4.03
C ASP A 85 -17.47 10.64 2.55
N ALA A 86 -16.90 9.70 1.80
CA ALA A 86 -17.25 9.43 0.42
C ALA A 86 -18.57 8.64 0.32
N GLN A 87 -19.33 8.92 -0.74
CA GLN A 87 -20.56 8.20 -1.06
C GLN A 87 -20.28 6.90 -1.79
N GLY A 88 -21.34 6.11 -2.00
CA GLY A 88 -21.32 4.87 -2.76
C GLY A 88 -21.01 3.64 -1.91
N ASP A 89 -21.02 2.48 -2.57
CA ASP A 89 -20.77 1.20 -1.92
C ASP A 89 -19.27 0.98 -1.71
N GLN A 90 -18.94 0.37 -0.58
CA GLN A 90 -17.56 0.01 -0.27
C GLN A 90 -17.02 -0.98 -1.32
N ARG A 91 -15.85 -0.68 -1.85
CA ARG A 91 -15.13 -1.49 -2.83
C ARG A 91 -13.91 -2.15 -2.20
N GLY A 92 -13.54 -3.32 -2.72
CA GLY A 92 -12.27 -3.94 -2.41
C GLY A 92 -11.10 -3.12 -2.95
N PHE A 93 -9.92 -3.26 -2.36
CA PHE A 93 -8.72 -2.56 -2.83
C PHE A 93 -8.37 -2.87 -4.30
N ASP A 94 -8.80 -4.01 -4.80
CA ASP A 94 -8.63 -4.48 -6.18
C ASP A 94 -9.63 -3.85 -7.18
N GLN A 95 -10.52 -2.97 -6.71
CA GLN A 95 -11.55 -2.31 -7.51
C GLN A 95 -11.47 -0.76 -7.45
N LEU A 96 -10.34 -0.21 -7.05
CA LEU A 96 -10.15 1.24 -6.87
C LEU A 96 -9.70 2.00 -8.11
N ASP A 97 -9.59 1.34 -9.26
CA ASP A 97 -9.05 1.94 -10.49
C ASP A 97 -9.82 3.20 -10.92
N ALA A 98 -11.16 3.17 -10.84
CA ALA A 98 -11.99 4.32 -11.22
C ALA A 98 -11.86 5.47 -10.21
N ASP A 99 -11.80 5.15 -8.91
CA ASP A 99 -11.67 6.14 -7.84
C ASP A 99 -10.33 6.87 -7.91
N ILE A 100 -9.24 6.13 -8.14
CA ILE A 100 -7.90 6.69 -8.32
C ILE A 100 -7.86 7.59 -9.56
N ALA A 101 -8.40 7.13 -10.70
CA ALA A 101 -8.44 7.90 -11.92
C ALA A 101 -9.24 9.21 -11.75
N ALA A 102 -10.45 9.13 -11.14
CA ALA A 102 -11.28 10.30 -10.87
C ALA A 102 -10.59 11.30 -9.93
N ALA A 103 -9.86 10.82 -8.93
CA ALA A 103 -9.08 11.66 -8.03
C ALA A 103 -7.95 12.41 -8.78
N LEU A 104 -7.24 11.72 -9.65
CA LEU A 104 -6.19 12.31 -10.49
C LEU A 104 -6.76 13.37 -11.44
N ASP A 105 -7.89 13.08 -12.09
CA ASP A 105 -8.55 13.99 -13.02
C ASP A 105 -9.05 15.25 -12.30
N ALA A 106 -9.69 15.08 -11.14
CA ALA A 106 -10.18 16.21 -10.35
C ALA A 106 -9.01 17.07 -9.83
N TRP A 107 -7.93 16.43 -9.37
CA TRP A 107 -6.78 17.16 -8.86
C TRP A 107 -6.04 17.94 -9.95
N GLN A 108 -5.89 17.38 -11.15
CA GLN A 108 -5.30 18.12 -12.28
C GLN A 108 -6.16 19.28 -12.74
N ARG A 109 -7.49 19.17 -12.68
CA ARG A 109 -8.40 20.30 -12.98
C ARG A 109 -8.25 21.42 -11.96
N GLU A 110 -8.13 21.07 -10.67
CA GLU A 110 -7.91 22.05 -9.59
C GLU A 110 -6.51 22.70 -9.67
N ARG A 111 -5.50 21.90 -10.06
CA ARG A 111 -4.10 22.32 -10.10
C ARG A 111 -3.50 22.05 -11.49
N ALA A 112 -3.64 23.00 -12.40
CA ALA A 112 -3.13 22.86 -13.76
C ALA A 112 -1.60 22.67 -13.86
N ALA A 113 -0.84 23.08 -12.83
CA ALA A 113 0.61 22.87 -12.75
C ALA A 113 1.00 21.42 -12.40
N LEU A 114 0.06 20.61 -11.90
CA LEU A 114 0.34 19.21 -11.53
C LEU A 114 0.52 18.37 -12.80
N ARG A 115 1.71 17.85 -13.00
CA ARG A 115 2.07 17.01 -14.16
C ARG A 115 2.31 15.56 -13.78
N ARG A 116 2.82 15.33 -12.57
CA ARG A 116 3.33 14.04 -12.10
C ARG A 116 2.74 13.71 -10.75
N VAL A 117 2.41 12.45 -10.55
CA VAL A 117 1.90 11.97 -9.28
C VAL A 117 2.66 10.73 -8.82
N VAL A 118 3.03 10.74 -7.56
CA VAL A 118 3.50 9.55 -6.85
C VAL A 118 2.29 8.94 -6.15
N LEU A 119 1.97 7.68 -6.46
CA LEU A 119 0.99 6.94 -5.68
C LEU A 119 1.63 6.46 -4.39
N TRP A 120 1.00 6.76 -3.27
CA TRP A 120 1.42 6.31 -1.96
C TRP A 120 0.36 5.38 -1.37
N GLY A 121 0.76 4.19 -0.92
CA GLY A 121 -0.14 3.23 -0.28
C GLY A 121 0.52 2.45 0.83
N LEU A 122 -0.27 2.14 1.87
CA LEU A 122 0.09 1.22 2.96
C LEU A 122 -0.82 0.01 2.89
N CYS A 123 -0.25 -1.19 3.05
CA CYS A 123 -0.98 -2.45 3.08
C CYS A 123 -1.72 -2.72 1.75
N ASP A 124 -3.02 -2.94 1.78
CA ASP A 124 -3.87 -3.15 0.61
C ASP A 124 -3.93 -1.93 -0.33
N ALA A 125 -3.74 -0.71 0.16
CA ALA A 125 -3.58 0.46 -0.69
C ALA A 125 -2.28 0.43 -1.52
N ALA A 126 -1.20 -0.16 -0.99
CA ALA A 126 0.01 -0.39 -1.77
C ALA A 126 -0.25 -1.42 -2.89
N SER A 127 -1.09 -2.41 -2.63
CA SER A 127 -1.52 -3.39 -3.62
C SER A 127 -2.43 -2.74 -4.67
N ALA A 128 -3.36 -1.87 -4.25
CA ALA A 128 -4.20 -1.08 -5.17
C ALA A 128 -3.36 -0.22 -6.11
N ALA A 129 -2.31 0.44 -5.61
CA ALA A 129 -1.40 1.23 -6.44
C ALA A 129 -0.70 0.38 -7.52
N LEU A 130 -0.25 -0.84 -7.16
CA LEU A 130 0.36 -1.77 -8.12
C LEU A 130 -0.64 -2.29 -9.16
N LEU A 131 -1.87 -2.58 -8.75
CA LEU A 131 -2.95 -2.99 -9.65
C LEU A 131 -3.33 -1.85 -10.60
N TYR A 132 -3.42 -0.62 -10.09
CA TYR A 132 -3.71 0.56 -10.90
C TYR A 132 -2.68 0.74 -12.02
N VAL A 133 -1.38 0.74 -11.71
CA VAL A 133 -0.35 0.93 -12.74
C VAL A 133 -0.30 -0.24 -13.72
N HIS A 134 -0.63 -1.47 -13.29
CA HIS A 134 -0.76 -2.61 -14.18
C HIS A 134 -1.88 -2.43 -15.19
N ARG A 135 -3.07 -2.04 -14.73
CA ARG A 135 -4.30 -2.02 -15.53
C ARG A 135 -4.46 -0.74 -16.35
N ARG A 136 -4.09 0.41 -15.76
CA ARG A 136 -4.33 1.72 -16.38
C ARG A 136 -3.14 2.25 -17.18
N ARG A 137 -1.93 1.89 -16.80
CA ARG A 137 -0.70 2.43 -17.42
C ARG A 137 -0.73 3.95 -17.55
N ASP A 138 -1.26 4.62 -16.55
CA ASP A 138 -1.50 6.05 -16.51
C ASP A 138 -0.17 6.81 -16.53
N ALA A 139 0.08 7.56 -17.60
CA ALA A 139 1.33 8.29 -17.79
C ALA A 139 1.59 9.39 -16.74
N ARG A 140 0.58 9.79 -16.00
CA ARG A 140 0.73 10.75 -14.89
C ARG A 140 1.46 10.17 -13.70
N ILE A 141 1.49 8.82 -13.57
CA ILE A 141 2.14 8.17 -12.43
C ILE A 141 3.65 8.13 -12.68
N ALA A 142 4.36 8.97 -11.95
CA ALA A 142 5.80 9.15 -12.08
C ALA A 142 6.61 8.37 -11.03
N GLY A 143 5.97 7.88 -9.97
CA GLY A 143 6.61 7.09 -8.92
C GLY A 143 5.63 6.32 -8.05
N LEU A 144 6.12 5.34 -7.32
CA LEU A 144 5.35 4.56 -6.36
C LEU A 144 6.04 4.60 -4.99
N CYS A 145 5.28 4.85 -3.93
CA CYS A 145 5.72 4.67 -2.55
C CYS A 145 4.83 3.61 -1.90
N LEU A 146 5.40 2.44 -1.66
CA LEU A 146 4.70 1.24 -1.24
C LEU A 146 5.16 0.85 0.16
N ALA A 147 4.25 0.94 1.14
CA ALA A 147 4.54 0.53 2.51
C ALA A 147 3.82 -0.79 2.82
N ASN A 148 4.55 -1.80 3.27
CA ASN A 148 4.02 -3.11 3.67
C ASN A 148 2.97 -3.68 2.70
N PRO A 149 3.25 -3.92 1.39
CA PRO A 149 2.24 -4.31 0.42
C PRO A 149 1.53 -5.61 0.80
N TRP A 150 0.21 -5.63 0.65
CA TRP A 150 -0.64 -6.77 0.96
C TRP A 150 -0.63 -7.78 -0.18
N VAL A 151 -0.22 -9.02 0.11
CA VAL A 151 -0.18 -10.14 -0.86
C VAL A 151 -0.85 -11.39 -0.35
N ARG A 152 -1.69 -11.24 0.68
CA ARG A 152 -2.27 -12.37 1.39
C ARG A 152 -3.20 -13.19 0.50
N THR A 153 -3.01 -14.50 0.57
CA THR A 153 -3.93 -15.51 0.11
C THR A 153 -4.22 -16.44 1.30
N GLU A 154 -5.29 -17.20 1.27
CA GLU A 154 -5.58 -18.18 2.33
C GLU A 154 -4.40 -19.13 2.56
N ALA A 155 -3.78 -19.58 1.47
CA ALA A 155 -2.60 -20.46 1.54
C ALA A 155 -1.35 -19.75 2.10
N SER A 156 -1.16 -18.44 1.87
CA SER A 156 0.00 -17.71 2.38
C SER A 156 -0.11 -17.42 3.85
N LEU A 157 -1.32 -17.09 4.35
CA LEU A 157 -1.56 -16.78 5.75
C LEU A 157 -1.12 -17.92 6.68
N ALA A 158 -1.57 -19.14 6.39
CA ALA A 158 -1.23 -20.32 7.18
C ALA A 158 0.30 -20.59 7.20
N ARG A 159 0.97 -20.46 6.05
CA ARG A 159 2.43 -20.67 5.95
C ARG A 159 3.23 -19.62 6.71
N THR A 160 2.87 -18.36 6.56
CA THR A 160 3.61 -17.24 7.15
C THR A 160 3.47 -17.24 8.67
N GLN A 161 2.25 -17.47 9.19
CA GLN A 161 2.05 -17.58 10.64
C GLN A 161 2.84 -18.73 11.25
N VAL A 162 2.79 -19.91 10.64
CA VAL A 162 3.56 -21.08 11.12
C VAL A 162 5.05 -20.79 11.08
N ARG A 163 5.57 -20.32 9.94
CA ARG A 163 7.00 -20.08 9.73
C ARG A 163 7.58 -19.04 10.68
N HIS A 164 6.95 -17.85 10.75
CA HIS A 164 7.47 -16.75 11.56
C HIS A 164 7.27 -17.00 13.05
N TYR A 165 6.14 -17.59 13.47
CA TYR A 165 5.96 -18.01 14.85
C TYR A 165 7.07 -18.94 15.33
N TYR A 166 7.44 -19.93 14.53
CA TYR A 166 8.48 -20.88 14.92
C TYR A 166 9.89 -20.30 14.85
N LEU A 167 10.18 -19.43 13.85
CA LEU A 167 11.47 -18.76 13.77
C LEU A 167 11.69 -17.77 14.92
N ASP A 168 10.68 -16.99 15.28
CA ASP A 168 10.75 -16.08 16.41
C ASP A 168 10.91 -16.84 17.75
N ARG A 169 10.25 -18.01 17.88
CA ARG A 169 10.40 -18.87 19.04
C ARG A 169 11.80 -19.48 19.15
N LEU A 170 12.42 -19.84 18.02
CA LEU A 170 13.81 -20.32 17.98
C LEU A 170 14.83 -19.23 18.30
N ARG A 171 14.51 -17.97 18.06
CA ARG A 171 15.38 -16.82 18.40
C ARG A 171 15.31 -16.41 19.87
N GLN A 172 14.28 -16.85 20.62
CA GLN A 172 14.12 -16.49 22.03
C GLN A 172 15.07 -17.29 22.92
N PRO A 173 15.94 -16.65 23.72
CA PRO A 173 16.84 -17.36 24.65
C PRO A 173 16.08 -18.20 25.70
N SER A 174 14.85 -17.81 26.02
CA SER A 174 13.96 -18.54 26.93
C SER A 174 13.55 -19.90 26.38
N PHE A 175 13.42 -20.06 25.06
CA PHE A 175 13.13 -21.35 24.43
C PHE A 175 14.31 -22.33 24.64
N TRP A 176 15.53 -21.90 24.36
CA TRP A 176 16.73 -22.71 24.54
C TRP A 176 16.98 -23.09 25.98
N ARG A 177 16.72 -22.16 26.93
CA ARG A 177 16.79 -22.49 28.37
C ARG A 177 15.78 -23.57 28.76
N LYS A 178 14.54 -23.53 28.25
CA LYS A 178 13.52 -24.55 28.51
C LYS A 178 13.86 -25.89 27.85
N LEU A 179 14.47 -25.86 26.67
CA LEU A 179 14.93 -27.06 25.98
C LEU A 179 16.08 -27.73 26.73
N LEU A 180 17.09 -26.95 27.15
CA LEU A 180 18.26 -27.42 27.89
C LEU A 180 17.90 -27.90 29.33
N SER A 181 16.83 -27.37 29.91
CA SER A 181 16.34 -27.80 31.23
C SER A 181 15.50 -29.08 31.19
N GLY A 182 15.41 -29.78 30.05
CA GLY A 182 14.68 -31.04 29.91
C GLY A 182 13.15 -30.93 30.01
N ARG A 183 12.60 -29.72 30.10
CA ARG A 183 11.15 -29.49 30.22
C ARG A 183 10.39 -29.56 28.89
N VAL A 184 11.10 -29.67 27.78
CA VAL A 184 10.51 -29.84 26.42
C VAL A 184 11.03 -31.19 25.90
N GLY A 185 10.13 -32.14 25.73
CA GLY A 185 10.49 -33.48 25.23
C GLY A 185 10.98 -33.40 23.77
N LEU A 186 11.92 -34.30 23.40
CA LEU A 186 12.45 -34.44 22.05
C LEU A 186 11.35 -34.63 20.97
N GLY A 187 10.17 -35.13 21.36
CA GLY A 187 8.98 -35.21 20.49
C GLY A 187 8.48 -33.85 19.99
N ALA A 188 8.52 -32.82 20.83
CA ALA A 188 8.10 -31.48 20.44
C ALA A 188 9.08 -30.82 19.44
N VAL A 189 10.37 -31.15 19.53
CA VAL A 189 11.38 -30.68 18.56
C VAL A 189 11.21 -31.39 17.23
N ARG A 190 10.88 -32.67 17.24
CA ARG A 190 10.65 -33.48 16.03
C ARG A 190 9.35 -33.04 15.32
N GLU A 191 8.30 -32.73 16.06
CA GLU A 191 7.06 -32.18 15.55
C GLU A 191 7.28 -30.76 14.95
N LEU A 192 8.09 -29.95 15.63
CA LEU A 192 8.50 -28.61 15.17
C LEU A 192 9.24 -28.69 13.83
N LEU A 193 10.23 -29.57 13.72
CA LEU A 193 10.99 -29.79 12.49
C LEU A 193 10.12 -30.38 11.37
N GLY A 194 9.19 -31.27 11.72
CA GLY A 194 8.20 -31.83 10.76
C GLY A 194 7.26 -30.76 10.19
N LYS A 195 6.75 -29.86 11.01
CA LYS A 195 5.90 -28.74 10.57
C LYS A 195 6.68 -27.70 9.74
N LEU A 196 7.94 -27.46 10.04
CA LEU A 196 8.83 -26.62 9.24
C LEU A 196 9.14 -27.26 7.86
N ALA A 197 9.29 -28.58 7.80
CA ALA A 197 9.51 -29.33 6.56
C ALA A 197 8.23 -29.37 5.71
N GLN A 198 7.05 -29.57 6.31
CA GLN A 198 5.76 -29.54 5.62
C GLN A 198 5.41 -28.15 5.05
N GLY A 199 5.84 -27.06 5.69
CA GLY A 199 5.74 -25.71 5.16
C GLY A 199 6.55 -25.47 3.88
N ARG A 200 7.50 -26.37 3.56
CA ARG A 200 8.30 -26.35 2.32
C ARG A 200 7.76 -27.24 1.18
N ALA A 201 6.86 -28.17 1.47
CA ALA A 201 6.48 -29.26 0.56
C ALA A 201 5.00 -29.30 0.19
N ALA A 202 4.34 -28.16 -0.01
CA ALA A 202 3.00 -28.16 -0.60
C ALA A 202 3.06 -27.66 -2.05
N PRO A 203 2.79 -28.54 -3.06
CA PRO A 203 2.69 -28.11 -4.44
C PRO A 203 1.42 -27.25 -4.62
N ALA A 204 1.54 -26.22 -5.47
CA ALA A 204 0.42 -25.48 -5.99
C ALA A 204 -0.41 -26.40 -6.88
N GLY A 205 -1.61 -26.76 -6.45
CA GLY A 205 -2.55 -27.48 -7.31
C GLY A 205 -3.37 -28.52 -6.57
N ALA A 206 -4.47 -28.10 -5.96
CA ALA A 206 -5.72 -28.86 -5.87
C ALA A 206 -6.82 -27.91 -5.40
N ALA A 207 -7.60 -27.42 -6.33
CA ALA A 207 -8.89 -26.81 -6.06
C ALA A 207 -9.84 -27.92 -5.62
N THR A 208 -10.28 -27.89 -4.38
CA THR A 208 -11.44 -28.65 -3.94
C THR A 208 -12.54 -27.65 -3.63
N THR A 209 -13.58 -27.74 -4.41
CA THR A 209 -14.88 -27.10 -4.24
C THR A 209 -15.50 -27.51 -2.93
N ALA A 210 -15.80 -26.54 -2.07
CA ALA A 210 -16.76 -26.71 -1.00
C ALA A 210 -17.68 -25.48 -0.99
N ASP A 211 -18.94 -25.79 -1.27
CA ASP A 211 -20.13 -24.99 -1.23
C ASP A 211 -20.31 -24.27 0.11
N ALA A 212 -20.65 -22.99 0.05
CA ALA A 212 -21.46 -22.36 1.09
C ALA A 212 -22.24 -21.21 0.47
N SER A 213 -23.50 -21.51 0.24
CA SER A 213 -24.59 -20.63 -0.15
C SER A 213 -24.82 -19.51 0.87
N SER A 214 -25.04 -18.29 0.41
CA SER A 214 -26.19 -17.49 0.83
C SER A 214 -26.22 -16.12 0.14
N GLY A 215 -27.38 -15.82 -0.46
CA GLY A 215 -27.96 -14.48 -0.51
C GLY A 215 -27.92 -13.75 -1.84
N THR A 216 -28.77 -14.15 -2.74
CA THR A 216 -29.22 -13.46 -3.96
C THR A 216 -29.88 -12.11 -3.64
N SER A 217 -29.53 -11.06 -4.38
CA SER A 217 -30.52 -10.15 -4.94
C SER A 217 -30.02 -9.52 -6.22
N ALA A 218 -30.67 -9.85 -7.32
CA ALA A 218 -30.49 -9.32 -8.65
C ALA A 218 -31.14 -7.93 -8.73
N GLY A 219 -30.39 -6.94 -9.23
CA GLY A 219 -30.91 -5.67 -9.70
C GLY A 219 -30.35 -5.38 -11.07
N THR A 220 -31.15 -5.63 -12.11
CA THR A 220 -30.85 -5.34 -13.50
C THR A 220 -31.00 -3.83 -13.75
N SER A 221 -29.96 -3.15 -14.17
CA SER A 221 -30.10 -1.88 -14.89
C SER A 221 -29.11 -1.82 -16.03
N THR A 222 -29.66 -1.83 -17.23
CA THR A 222 -29.00 -1.63 -18.52
C THR A 222 -28.60 -0.16 -18.68
N GLY A 223 -27.31 0.12 -18.67
CA GLY A 223 -26.73 1.37 -19.09
C GLY A 223 -25.45 1.09 -19.87
N ARG A 224 -25.50 1.24 -21.21
CA ARG A 224 -24.32 1.14 -22.09
C ARG A 224 -23.38 2.30 -21.80
N SER A 225 -22.20 2.01 -21.28
CA SER A 225 -21.06 2.89 -21.22
C SER A 225 -19.82 2.11 -21.67
N ALA A 226 -18.88 2.82 -22.33
CA ALA A 226 -17.69 2.33 -23.01
C ALA A 226 -17.06 1.08 -22.38
N GLY A 227 -16.74 0.08 -23.21
CA GLY A 227 -16.42 -1.28 -22.83
C GLY A 227 -15.30 -1.39 -21.79
N PRO A 228 -15.48 -2.27 -20.80
CA PRO A 228 -14.40 -2.63 -19.89
C PRO A 228 -13.35 -3.43 -20.68
N THR A 229 -12.09 -3.02 -20.58
CA THR A 229 -10.96 -3.90 -20.87
C THR A 229 -11.26 -5.22 -20.15
N ALA A 230 -11.26 -6.35 -20.86
CA ALA A 230 -11.60 -7.65 -20.28
C ALA A 230 -10.80 -7.84 -18.98
N ALA A 231 -11.49 -8.12 -17.88
CA ALA A 231 -10.86 -8.28 -16.57
C ALA A 231 -9.80 -9.38 -16.67
N ASP A 232 -8.57 -9.08 -16.26
CA ASP A 232 -7.50 -10.08 -16.21
C ASP A 232 -7.90 -11.20 -15.24
N PRO A 233 -8.08 -12.45 -15.71
CA PRO A 233 -8.56 -13.55 -14.86
C PRO A 233 -7.51 -14.04 -13.86
N ARG A 234 -6.26 -13.55 -13.96
CA ARG A 234 -5.18 -13.94 -13.05
C ARG A 234 -5.41 -13.40 -11.65
N HIS A 235 -4.89 -14.12 -10.68
CA HIS A 235 -4.97 -13.71 -9.29
C HIS A 235 -4.32 -12.32 -9.10
N TYR A 236 -4.91 -11.47 -8.26
CA TYR A 236 -4.47 -10.09 -8.07
C TYR A 236 -2.97 -9.96 -7.73
N THR A 237 -2.39 -10.92 -7.02
CA THR A 237 -0.96 -10.92 -6.69
C THR A 237 -0.07 -11.06 -7.91
N GLU A 238 -0.49 -11.77 -8.96
CA GLU A 238 0.26 -11.86 -10.23
C GLU A 238 0.17 -10.56 -11.00
N GLN A 239 -1.01 -9.94 -11.03
CA GLN A 239 -1.20 -8.62 -11.62
C GLN A 239 -0.33 -7.56 -10.91
N MET A 240 -0.22 -7.62 -9.58
CA MET A 240 0.68 -6.75 -8.80
C MET A 240 2.14 -6.93 -9.21
N ALA A 241 2.59 -8.19 -9.35
CA ALA A 241 3.96 -8.49 -9.78
C ALA A 241 4.26 -7.93 -11.18
N ASP A 242 3.32 -8.07 -12.09
CA ASP A 242 3.42 -7.51 -13.45
C ASP A 242 3.40 -5.98 -13.43
N GLY A 243 2.55 -5.37 -12.59
CA GLY A 243 2.54 -3.93 -12.37
C GLY A 243 3.89 -3.41 -11.90
N LEU A 244 4.46 -4.04 -10.87
CA LEU A 244 5.78 -3.68 -10.36
C LEU A 244 6.89 -3.89 -11.39
N ARG A 245 6.82 -4.95 -12.20
CA ARG A 245 7.80 -5.27 -13.26
C ARG A 245 7.74 -4.28 -14.40
N ALA A 246 6.53 -3.98 -14.88
CA ALA A 246 6.30 -3.14 -16.04
C ALA A 246 6.39 -1.64 -15.75
N PHE A 247 6.29 -1.24 -14.48
CA PHE A 247 6.37 0.17 -14.11
C PHE A 247 7.78 0.73 -14.34
N GLY A 248 7.93 1.66 -15.27
CA GLY A 248 9.22 2.23 -15.65
C GLY A 248 9.79 3.25 -14.66
N GLY A 249 8.96 3.80 -13.76
CA GLY A 249 9.36 4.83 -12.81
C GLY A 249 10.05 4.29 -11.56
N PRO A 250 10.58 5.21 -10.72
CA PRO A 250 11.16 4.86 -9.44
C PRO A 250 10.12 4.33 -8.45
N VAL A 251 10.56 3.45 -7.55
CA VAL A 251 9.74 2.86 -6.50
C VAL A 251 10.47 2.94 -5.16
N LEU A 252 9.80 3.51 -4.15
CA LEU A 252 10.21 3.43 -2.76
C LEU A 252 9.40 2.33 -2.07
N LEU A 253 10.07 1.31 -1.56
CA LEU A 253 9.47 0.24 -0.78
C LEU A 253 9.88 0.38 0.68
N ILE A 254 8.91 0.61 1.57
CA ILE A 254 9.12 0.74 3.02
C ILE A 254 8.57 -0.49 3.71
N LEU A 255 9.39 -1.21 4.48
CA LEU A 255 9.00 -2.44 5.15
C LEU A 255 9.21 -2.35 6.67
N SER A 256 8.17 -2.68 7.42
CA SER A 256 8.21 -2.82 8.87
C SER A 256 8.77 -4.17 9.27
N GLY A 257 9.68 -4.21 10.24
CA GLY A 257 10.26 -5.46 10.72
C GLY A 257 9.33 -6.23 11.67
N ASP A 258 8.52 -5.52 12.47
CA ASP A 258 7.50 -6.12 13.33
C ASP A 258 6.11 -6.11 12.68
N ASP A 259 6.04 -6.70 11.48
CA ASP A 259 4.81 -6.78 10.70
C ASP A 259 4.72 -8.08 9.90
N TYR A 260 3.64 -8.83 10.09
CA TYR A 260 3.40 -10.05 9.32
C TYR A 260 3.10 -9.79 7.84
N VAL A 261 2.48 -8.65 7.50
CA VAL A 261 2.18 -8.29 6.10
C VAL A 261 3.47 -8.07 5.33
N ALA A 262 4.42 -7.32 5.91
CA ALA A 262 5.74 -7.12 5.32
C ALA A 262 6.49 -8.45 5.14
N LYS A 263 6.41 -9.34 6.15
CA LYS A 263 7.02 -10.68 6.09
C LYS A 263 6.38 -11.54 5.00
N GLU A 264 5.04 -11.54 4.86
CA GLU A 264 4.32 -12.22 3.77
C GLU A 264 4.74 -11.70 2.39
N PHE A 265 4.89 -10.38 2.25
CA PHE A 265 5.34 -9.77 1.00
C PHE A 265 6.76 -10.25 0.64
N LEU A 266 7.69 -10.26 1.60
CA LEU A 266 9.05 -10.76 1.39
C LEU A 266 9.07 -12.26 1.06
N ASP A 267 8.25 -13.06 1.73
CA ASP A 267 8.09 -14.48 1.44
C ASP A 267 7.53 -14.68 0.02
N ARG A 268 6.55 -13.86 -0.39
CA ARG A 268 6.01 -13.87 -1.76
C ARG A 268 7.08 -13.52 -2.79
N CYS A 269 7.89 -12.50 -2.55
CA CYS A 269 8.98 -12.10 -3.47
C CYS A 269 10.03 -13.20 -3.62
N ARG A 270 10.29 -14.00 -2.57
CA ARG A 270 11.26 -15.09 -2.60
C ARG A 270 10.70 -16.36 -3.20
N ASP A 271 9.50 -16.77 -2.76
CA ASP A 271 8.93 -18.10 -3.01
C ASP A 271 7.71 -18.07 -3.96
N GLY A 272 7.27 -16.90 -4.40
CA GLY A 272 6.04 -16.67 -5.18
C GLY A 272 6.09 -17.05 -6.66
N GLY A 273 7.12 -17.80 -7.07
CA GLY A 273 7.25 -18.29 -8.44
C GLY A 273 7.82 -17.27 -9.43
N PRO A 274 7.72 -17.57 -10.74
CA PRO A 274 8.38 -16.76 -11.79
C PRO A 274 7.92 -15.30 -11.81
N ALA A 275 6.66 -15.02 -11.54
CA ALA A 275 6.10 -13.66 -11.56
C ALA A 275 6.78 -12.73 -10.53
N TRP A 276 7.19 -13.25 -9.38
CA TRP A 276 7.78 -12.47 -8.28
C TRP A 276 9.30 -12.49 -8.25
N ARG A 277 9.92 -13.39 -9.01
CA ARG A 277 11.38 -13.57 -8.99
C ARG A 277 12.11 -12.32 -9.46
N GLY A 278 13.07 -11.87 -8.66
CA GLY A 278 13.96 -10.76 -8.98
C GLY A 278 13.34 -9.36 -8.87
N LEU A 279 12.05 -9.23 -8.48
CA LEU A 279 11.37 -7.93 -8.42
C LEU A 279 12.02 -6.95 -7.45
N LEU A 280 12.54 -7.42 -6.31
CA LEU A 280 13.22 -6.55 -5.34
C LEU A 280 14.58 -6.03 -5.83
N GLY A 281 15.16 -6.65 -6.85
CA GLY A 281 16.41 -6.21 -7.48
C GLY A 281 16.20 -5.40 -8.77
N ARG A 282 14.96 -4.99 -9.09
CA ARG A 282 14.72 -4.22 -10.31
C ARG A 282 15.38 -2.84 -10.25
N PRO A 283 15.88 -2.30 -11.38
CA PRO A 283 16.38 -0.93 -11.44
C PRO A 283 15.32 0.08 -10.96
N GLY A 284 15.74 1.10 -10.24
CA GLY A 284 14.86 2.16 -9.73
C GLY A 284 14.02 1.77 -8.51
N LEU A 285 14.16 0.57 -7.93
CA LEU A 285 13.56 0.23 -6.65
C LEU A 285 14.55 0.49 -5.53
N ARG A 286 14.16 1.40 -4.63
CA ARG A 286 14.82 1.66 -3.36
C ARG A 286 14.03 1.01 -2.24
N ARG A 287 14.67 0.12 -1.47
CA ARG A 287 14.07 -0.53 -0.30
C ARG A 287 14.61 0.09 0.98
N GLU A 288 13.70 0.36 1.90
CA GLU A 288 13.99 0.87 3.24
C GLU A 288 13.33 -0.05 4.28
N ASP A 289 14.15 -0.67 5.11
CA ASP A 289 13.68 -1.51 6.20
C ASP A 289 13.68 -0.74 7.51
N LEU A 290 12.57 -0.76 8.23
CA LEU A 290 12.41 -0.21 9.57
C LEU A 290 12.27 -1.39 10.56
N PRO A 291 13.38 -1.91 11.12
CA PRO A 291 13.41 -3.22 11.79
C PRO A 291 12.45 -3.35 12.97
N ASP A 292 12.27 -2.27 13.73
CA ASP A 292 11.47 -2.28 14.96
C ASP A 292 10.06 -1.69 14.74
N ALA A 293 9.75 -1.21 13.53
CA ALA A 293 8.48 -0.57 13.25
C ALA A 293 7.34 -1.59 13.16
N ASP A 294 6.19 -1.23 13.72
CA ASP A 294 4.94 -1.96 13.54
C ASP A 294 4.28 -1.66 12.19
N HIS A 295 3.21 -2.40 11.87
CA HIS A 295 2.45 -2.27 10.62
C HIS A 295 2.05 -0.84 10.26
N THR A 296 1.70 -0.03 11.26
CA THR A 296 1.10 1.29 11.09
C THR A 296 2.06 2.44 11.33
N PHE A 297 3.33 2.16 11.64
CA PHE A 297 4.32 3.17 12.04
C PHE A 297 3.80 4.04 13.18
N SER A 298 3.31 3.41 14.26
CA SER A 298 2.49 4.05 15.29
C SER A 298 3.24 5.09 16.13
N THR A 299 4.56 4.98 16.28
CA THR A 299 5.35 5.95 17.06
C THR A 299 5.66 7.22 16.25
N ALA A 300 5.89 8.32 16.95
CA ALA A 300 6.30 9.59 16.33
C ALA A 300 7.62 9.46 15.54
N ALA A 301 8.56 8.65 16.05
CA ALA A 301 9.87 8.43 15.41
C ALA A 301 9.72 7.73 14.05
N TRP A 302 8.95 6.63 14.00
CA TRP A 302 8.72 5.90 12.76
C TRP A 302 7.93 6.73 11.75
N ARG A 303 6.89 7.46 12.19
CA ARG A 303 6.16 8.38 11.31
C ARG A 303 7.08 9.42 10.70
N ALA A 304 7.89 10.10 11.52
CA ALA A 304 8.84 11.09 11.03
C ALA A 304 9.88 10.49 10.05
N GLN A 305 10.23 9.21 10.22
CA GLN A 305 11.12 8.53 9.28
C GLN A 305 10.41 8.27 7.95
N VAL A 306 9.16 7.78 7.96
CA VAL A 306 8.35 7.59 6.75
C VAL A 306 8.12 8.92 6.02
N GLU A 307 7.81 10.01 6.74
CA GLU A 307 7.66 11.35 6.20
C GLU A 307 8.92 11.83 5.49
N ARG A 308 10.10 11.70 6.13
CA ARG A 308 11.39 12.07 5.53
C ARG A 308 11.74 11.24 4.30
N LEU A 309 11.56 9.90 4.38
CA LEU A 309 11.83 9.00 3.26
C LEU A 309 10.94 9.33 2.06
N THR A 310 9.64 9.57 2.32
CA THR A 310 8.68 9.94 1.26
C THR A 310 9.03 11.28 0.63
N ALA A 311 9.29 12.32 1.45
CA ALA A 311 9.62 13.64 0.95
C ALA A 311 10.94 13.64 0.14
N ALA A 312 11.95 12.90 0.58
CA ALA A 312 13.20 12.74 -0.16
C ALA A 312 12.95 12.03 -1.50
N PHE A 313 12.22 10.92 -1.48
CA PHE A 313 11.90 10.16 -2.68
C PHE A 313 11.16 10.99 -3.73
N VAL A 314 10.16 11.78 -3.33
CA VAL A 314 9.37 12.59 -4.27
C VAL A 314 10.25 13.67 -4.93
N ARG A 315 11.21 14.25 -4.23
CA ARG A 315 12.15 15.20 -4.82
C ARG A 315 13.08 14.57 -5.85
N ASP A 316 13.40 13.29 -5.66
CA ASP A 316 14.30 12.54 -6.55
C ASP A 316 13.55 11.95 -7.78
N VAL A 317 12.23 12.09 -7.86
CA VAL A 317 11.45 11.63 -9.05
C VAL A 317 11.84 12.47 -10.25
N PRO A 318 12.36 11.85 -11.34
CA PRO A 318 12.87 12.59 -12.50
C PRO A 318 11.81 13.50 -13.11
N ALA A 319 12.22 14.66 -13.63
CA ALA A 319 11.36 15.48 -14.49
C ALA A 319 10.95 14.66 -15.72
N ALA A 320 9.72 14.89 -16.22
CA ALA A 320 9.33 14.31 -17.51
C ALA A 320 10.29 14.82 -18.60
N SER A 321 10.86 13.87 -19.36
CA SER A 321 11.70 14.15 -20.51
C SER A 321 10.89 14.79 -21.62
#